data_cad6ec1746e6bc988eb6e62b86f48da2
#
_entry.id   cad6ec1746e6bc988eb6e62b86f48da2
#
_cell.length_a   1.000
_cell.length_b   1.000
_cell.length_c   1.000
_cell.angle_alpha   90.00
_cell.angle_beta   90.00
_cell.angle_gamma   90.00
#
_symmetry.space_group_name_H-M   'P 1'
#
loop_
_entity.id
_entity.type
_entity.pdbx_description
1 polymer ?
#
loop_
_entity_poly.entity_id
_entity_poly.type
_entity_poly.pdbx_seq_one_letter_code
_entity_poly.pdbx_strand_id
1 'polypeptide(L)'
;YTDLYFNYSINQDLRDKKFRTESGYQTVFFQELPLISDNSEFSNAFEVSTYKKLSTKSDTVGKISFYAKTITGLSDDVRVSKRLNIPSSKLRGFERGRVGPIDNNDYVGGNHVTALNLSATLPNILEGLDNLDVGIFFDAANIWGVDYNSSIDDKSKIRSSTGVAFNLLTPIGPLSFSFANALTKASSDKTETFRFRLGTQF
;
A
#
# COMPACT_ATOMS: atom_id res chain seq x y z
N TYR A 1 -24.11 8.87 -14.98
CA TYR A 1 -23.32 9.82 -14.20
C TYR A 1 -22.28 10.46 -15.11
N THR A 2 -22.15 11.76 -15.03
CA THR A 2 -21.10 12.52 -15.74
C THR A 2 -20.20 13.12 -14.67
N ASP A 3 -18.98 12.62 -14.58
CA ASP A 3 -18.00 13.11 -13.61
C ASP A 3 -16.76 13.64 -14.34
N LEU A 4 -16.38 14.86 -14.04
CA LEU A 4 -15.13 15.49 -14.48
C LEU A 4 -14.32 15.86 -13.24
N TYR A 5 -13.11 15.32 -13.13
CA TYR A 5 -12.19 15.59 -12.04
C TYR A 5 -10.92 16.25 -12.58
N PHE A 6 -10.40 17.17 -11.80
CA PHE A 6 -9.03 17.67 -11.95
C PHE A 6 -8.15 16.93 -10.94
N ASN A 7 -7.06 16.34 -11.40
CA ASN A 7 -6.08 15.72 -10.51
C ASN A 7 -4.67 16.24 -10.80
N TYR A 8 -3.86 16.30 -9.76
CA TYR A 8 -2.44 16.60 -9.85
C TYR A 8 -1.63 15.81 -8.83
N SER A 9 -0.36 15.66 -9.13
CA SER A 9 0.59 15.07 -8.19
C SER A 9 1.85 15.90 -8.10
N ILE A 10 2.41 15.97 -6.89
CA ILE A 10 3.73 16.56 -6.62
C ILE A 10 4.62 15.40 -6.18
N ASN A 11 5.71 15.18 -6.92
CA ASN A 11 6.68 14.13 -6.62
C ASN A 11 8.05 14.75 -6.40
N GLN A 12 8.62 14.50 -5.23
CA GLN A 12 10.01 14.81 -4.91
C GLN A 12 10.78 13.50 -4.77
N ASP A 13 11.72 13.26 -5.67
CA ASP A 13 12.54 12.05 -5.69
C ASP A 13 14.01 12.43 -5.50
N LEU A 14 14.54 12.16 -4.31
CA LEU A 14 15.93 12.37 -3.90
C LEU A 14 16.63 11.05 -3.56
N ARG A 15 16.18 9.96 -4.19
CA ARG A 15 16.85 8.66 -4.12
C ARG A 15 18.13 8.67 -4.96
N ASP A 16 19.13 7.95 -4.50
CA ASP A 16 20.40 7.76 -5.22
C ASP A 16 20.20 7.04 -6.57
N LYS A 17 19.26 6.09 -6.64
CA LYS A 17 18.89 5.29 -7.83
C LYS A 17 17.40 4.98 -7.80
N LYS A 18 16.79 4.80 -8.98
CA LYS A 18 15.38 4.38 -9.09
C LYS A 18 15.19 2.89 -8.76
N PHE A 19 16.18 2.07 -9.11
CA PHE A 19 16.18 0.63 -8.84
C PHE A 19 17.29 0.31 -7.85
N ARG A 20 17.03 -0.62 -6.93
CA ARG A 20 17.94 -0.98 -5.84
C ARG A 20 18.47 0.26 -5.10
N THR A 21 17.53 1.13 -4.73
CA THR A 21 17.81 2.35 -3.96
C THR A 21 18.53 1.99 -2.65
N GLU A 22 19.66 2.64 -2.36
CA GLU A 22 20.44 2.42 -1.15
C GLU A 22 20.29 3.55 -0.13
N SER A 23 19.97 4.76 -0.63
CA SER A 23 19.85 5.95 0.22
C SER A 23 18.90 6.99 -0.37
N GLY A 24 18.48 7.92 0.48
CA GLY A 24 17.60 9.01 0.08
C GLY A 24 16.12 8.74 0.38
N TYR A 25 15.27 9.55 -0.21
CA TYR A 25 13.84 9.44 -0.01
C TYR A 25 13.04 9.87 -1.23
N GLN A 26 11.81 9.43 -1.27
CA GLN A 26 10.81 9.88 -2.23
C GLN A 26 9.54 10.27 -1.49
N THR A 27 8.94 11.38 -1.89
CA THR A 27 7.65 11.85 -1.38
C THR A 27 6.72 12.09 -2.56
N VAL A 28 5.50 11.59 -2.46
CA VAL A 28 4.44 11.81 -3.45
C VAL A 28 3.20 12.34 -2.74
N PHE A 29 2.70 13.46 -3.22
CA PHE A 29 1.38 13.98 -2.86
C PHE A 29 0.48 13.93 -4.08
N PHE A 30 -0.73 13.42 -3.93
CA PHE A 30 -1.75 13.36 -4.98
C PHE A 30 -3.04 13.96 -4.46
N GLN A 31 -3.70 14.75 -5.29
CA GLN A 31 -5.01 15.32 -4.98
C GLN A 31 -5.94 15.21 -6.20
N GLU A 32 -7.18 14.85 -5.95
CA GLU A 32 -8.26 14.81 -6.92
C GLU A 32 -9.40 15.72 -6.44
N LEU A 33 -9.80 16.65 -7.31
CA LEU A 33 -10.81 17.66 -7.09
C LEU A 33 -11.96 17.47 -8.07
N PRO A 34 -13.22 17.43 -7.65
CA PRO A 34 -14.35 17.41 -8.58
C PRO A 34 -14.51 18.78 -9.24
N LEU A 35 -14.68 18.81 -10.56
CA LEU A 35 -15.03 20.01 -11.32
C LEU A 35 -16.52 20.03 -11.71
N ILE A 36 -17.01 18.90 -12.23
CA ILE A 36 -18.41 18.64 -12.54
C ILE A 36 -18.68 17.21 -12.10
N SER A 37 -19.62 17.02 -11.19
CA SER A 37 -19.96 15.68 -10.69
C SER A 37 -21.36 15.69 -10.09
N ASP A 38 -22.13 14.65 -10.36
CA ASP A 38 -23.45 14.47 -9.76
C ASP A 38 -23.36 14.17 -8.26
N ASN A 39 -22.23 13.59 -7.83
CA ASN A 39 -21.87 13.39 -6.43
C ASN A 39 -20.38 13.71 -6.27
N SER A 40 -20.10 14.86 -5.68
CA SER A 40 -18.77 15.43 -5.61
C SER A 40 -17.96 14.81 -4.46
N GLU A 41 -16.90 14.08 -4.78
CA GLU A 41 -15.93 13.58 -3.82
C GLU A 41 -14.56 14.23 -4.04
N PHE A 42 -13.88 14.49 -2.93
CA PHE A 42 -12.54 15.05 -2.86
C PHE A 42 -11.57 14.03 -2.28
N SER A 43 -10.45 13.76 -2.95
CA SER A 43 -9.49 12.81 -2.41
C SER A 43 -8.06 13.34 -2.35
N ASN A 44 -7.35 12.95 -1.29
CA ASN A 44 -5.94 13.23 -1.09
C ASN A 44 -5.20 11.93 -0.82
N ALA A 45 -3.98 11.81 -1.35
CA ALA A 45 -3.06 10.76 -1.00
C ALA A 45 -1.66 11.33 -0.75
N PHE A 46 -1.00 10.78 0.24
CA PHE A 46 0.38 11.10 0.59
C PHE A 46 1.17 9.81 0.77
N GLU A 47 2.33 9.76 0.18
CA GLU A 47 3.28 8.66 0.38
C GLU A 47 4.68 9.23 0.57
N VAL A 48 5.40 8.70 1.55
CA VAL A 48 6.84 8.93 1.73
C VAL A 48 7.53 7.60 1.90
N SER A 49 8.66 7.43 1.24
CA SER A 49 9.55 6.28 1.39
C SER A 49 10.98 6.78 1.62
N THR A 50 11.63 6.28 2.64
CA THR A 50 13.04 6.58 2.94
C THR A 50 13.86 5.31 2.93
N TYR A 51 15.10 5.42 2.49
CA TYR A 51 16.03 4.33 2.29
C TYR A 51 17.34 4.64 2.99
N LYS A 52 17.92 3.65 3.64
CA LYS A 52 19.23 3.79 4.29
C LYS A 52 19.98 2.46 4.25
N LYS A 53 21.23 2.50 3.82
CA LYS A 53 22.15 1.38 3.94
C LYS A 53 22.41 1.10 5.42
N LEU A 54 22.04 -0.07 5.90
CA LEU A 54 22.15 -0.48 7.30
C LEU A 54 23.49 -1.14 7.61
N SER A 55 24.11 -1.76 6.59
CA SER A 55 25.40 -2.43 6.72
C SER A 55 26.21 -2.21 5.44
N THR A 56 27.48 -1.89 5.60
CA THR A 56 28.43 -1.77 4.49
C THR A 56 29.01 -3.15 4.10
N LYS A 57 28.95 -4.13 5.02
CA LYS A 57 29.50 -5.47 4.77
C LYS A 57 28.56 -6.38 3.99
N SER A 58 27.25 -6.24 4.20
CA SER A 58 26.23 -7.09 3.59
C SER A 58 25.33 -6.37 2.59
N ASP A 59 25.62 -5.11 2.27
CA ASP A 59 24.81 -4.24 1.40
C ASP A 59 23.32 -4.20 1.77
N THR A 60 23.02 -4.48 3.04
CA THR A 60 21.65 -4.47 3.57
C THR A 60 21.06 -3.07 3.53
N VAL A 61 19.90 -2.93 2.92
CA VAL A 61 19.18 -1.66 2.82
C VAL A 61 17.89 -1.75 3.61
N GLY A 62 17.72 -0.82 4.54
CA GLY A 62 16.45 -0.58 5.23
C GLY A 62 15.57 0.39 4.45
N LYS A 63 14.27 0.10 4.38
CA LYS A 63 13.24 0.99 3.84
C LYS A 63 12.15 1.18 4.87
N ILE A 64 11.73 2.42 5.05
CA ILE A 64 10.52 2.81 5.77
C ILE A 64 9.61 3.53 4.79
N SER A 65 8.35 3.14 4.72
CA SER A 65 7.36 3.78 3.87
C SER A 65 6.08 4.03 4.64
N PHE A 66 5.57 5.25 4.56
CA PHE A 66 4.27 5.63 5.09
C PHE A 66 3.35 6.05 3.95
N TYR A 67 2.11 5.60 4.01
CA TYR A 67 1.06 5.92 3.05
C TYR A 67 -0.21 6.33 3.78
N ALA A 68 -0.85 7.37 3.30
CA ALA A 68 -2.17 7.80 3.76
C ALA A 68 -3.00 8.23 2.56
N LYS A 69 -4.26 7.82 2.53
CA LYS A 69 -5.24 8.30 1.54
C LYS A 69 -6.58 8.55 2.24
N THR A 70 -7.22 9.63 1.87
CA THR A 70 -8.57 9.97 2.34
C THR A 70 -9.43 10.38 1.15
N ILE A 71 -10.71 10.08 1.25
CA ILE A 71 -11.76 10.55 0.35
C ILE A 71 -12.90 11.10 1.21
N THR A 72 -13.49 12.20 0.80
CA THR A 72 -14.57 12.88 1.50
C THR A 72 -15.65 13.29 0.51
N GLY A 73 -16.88 12.97 0.78
CA GLY A 73 -18.03 13.49 0.07
C GLY A 73 -18.22 14.98 0.38
N LEU A 74 -18.48 15.81 -0.63
CA LEU A 74 -18.69 17.23 -0.46
C LEU A 74 -20.18 17.60 -0.45
N SER A 75 -21.00 16.87 -1.20
CA SER A 75 -22.45 17.08 -1.26
C SER A 75 -23.24 15.94 -0.62
N ASP A 76 -22.75 14.73 -0.78
CA ASP A 76 -23.38 13.50 -0.34
C ASP A 76 -22.35 12.52 0.22
N ASP A 77 -22.79 11.36 0.71
CA ASP A 77 -21.92 10.29 1.15
C ASP A 77 -21.04 9.77 0.01
N VAL A 78 -19.84 9.32 0.34
CA VAL A 78 -18.92 8.74 -0.64
C VAL A 78 -19.53 7.51 -1.30
N ARG A 79 -19.61 7.50 -2.62
CA ARG A 79 -20.12 6.35 -3.38
C ARG A 79 -19.31 5.08 -3.08
N VAL A 80 -19.95 3.94 -2.93
CA VAL A 80 -19.31 2.65 -2.66
C VAL A 80 -18.21 2.34 -3.70
N SER A 81 -18.43 2.68 -4.97
CA SER A 81 -17.45 2.48 -6.05
C SER A 81 -16.19 3.36 -5.95
N LYS A 82 -16.25 4.45 -5.18
CA LYS A 82 -15.12 5.37 -4.95
C LYS A 82 -14.41 5.11 -3.63
N ARG A 83 -14.99 4.31 -2.73
CA ARG A 83 -14.38 3.99 -1.44
C ARG A 83 -13.03 3.33 -1.60
N LEU A 84 -12.18 3.61 -0.65
CA LEU A 84 -10.80 3.15 -0.67
C LEU A 84 -10.69 1.70 -0.22
N ASN A 85 -9.68 1.03 -0.75
CA ASN A 85 -9.19 -0.26 -0.28
C ASN A 85 -7.70 -0.13 0.05
N ILE A 86 -7.20 -0.96 0.96
CA ILE A 86 -5.77 -1.02 1.23
C ILE A 86 -5.06 -1.57 -0.02
N PRO A 87 -4.11 -0.81 -0.61
CA PRO A 87 -3.34 -1.32 -1.75
C PRO A 87 -2.60 -2.61 -1.37
N SER A 88 -2.62 -3.59 -2.25
CA SER A 88 -1.99 -4.90 -2.00
C SER A 88 -0.47 -4.83 -1.78
N SER A 89 0.17 -3.74 -2.19
CA SER A 89 1.60 -3.47 -1.93
C SER A 89 1.85 -2.95 -0.51
N LYS A 90 0.81 -2.50 0.19
CA LYS A 90 0.92 -1.87 1.52
C LYS A 90 0.55 -2.81 2.67
N LEU A 91 -0.10 -3.95 2.37
CA LEU A 91 -0.45 -4.96 3.36
C LEU A 91 -0.37 -6.35 2.71
N ARG A 92 0.78 -6.98 2.83
CA ARG A 92 1.01 -8.37 2.41
C ARG A 92 0.41 -9.32 3.46
N GLY A 93 0.08 -10.55 3.07
CA GLY A 93 -0.53 -11.52 4.01
C GLY A 93 -2.06 -11.40 4.14
N PHE A 94 -2.70 -10.52 3.35
CA PHE A 94 -4.15 -10.34 3.33
C PHE A 94 -4.67 -10.33 1.90
N GLU A 95 -5.81 -10.96 1.66
CA GLU A 95 -6.45 -10.96 0.35
C GLU A 95 -6.85 -9.54 -0.07
N ARG A 96 -6.60 -9.22 -1.35
CA ARG A 96 -6.95 -7.90 -1.92
C ARG A 96 -8.45 -7.63 -1.83
N GLY A 97 -8.83 -6.46 -1.28
CA GLY A 97 -10.23 -6.05 -1.17
C GLY A 97 -11.05 -6.87 -0.18
N ARG A 98 -10.40 -7.70 0.65
CA ARG A 98 -11.05 -8.54 1.66
C ARG A 98 -10.63 -8.16 3.08
N VAL A 99 -10.42 -6.86 3.30
CA VAL A 99 -10.02 -6.26 4.57
C VAL A 99 -10.82 -4.99 4.80
N GLY A 100 -11.38 -4.83 5.98
CA GLY A 100 -12.07 -3.59 6.37
C GLY A 100 -13.54 -3.75 6.69
N PRO A 101 -14.31 -2.65 6.63
CA PRO A 101 -15.74 -2.65 6.90
C PRO A 101 -16.54 -3.56 5.95
N ILE A 102 -17.57 -4.21 6.52
CA ILE A 102 -18.45 -5.14 5.80
C ILE A 102 -19.90 -4.67 5.97
N ASP A 103 -20.63 -4.68 4.87
CA ASP A 103 -22.07 -4.53 4.82
C ASP A 103 -22.68 -5.72 4.07
N ASN A 104 -23.65 -6.44 4.69
CA ASN A 104 -24.32 -7.60 4.10
C ASN A 104 -23.38 -8.65 3.47
N ASN A 105 -22.26 -8.97 4.13
CA ASN A 105 -21.18 -9.86 3.69
C ASN A 105 -20.26 -9.31 2.57
N ASP A 106 -20.48 -8.09 2.09
CA ASP A 106 -19.62 -7.44 1.11
C ASP A 106 -18.65 -6.47 1.77
N TYR A 107 -17.38 -6.49 1.32
CA TYR A 107 -16.39 -5.52 1.76
C TYR A 107 -16.62 -4.20 1.03
N VAL A 108 -17.00 -3.19 1.79
CA VAL A 108 -17.41 -1.89 1.22
C VAL A 108 -16.28 -0.86 1.16
N GLY A 109 -15.09 -1.22 1.66
CA GLY A 109 -13.98 -0.28 1.76
C GLY A 109 -14.18 0.75 2.87
N GLY A 110 -13.41 1.82 2.82
CA GLY A 110 -13.50 2.92 3.79
C GLY A 110 -13.14 4.27 3.17
N ASN A 111 -13.39 5.32 3.89
CA ASN A 111 -13.06 6.68 3.45
C ASN A 111 -11.62 7.06 3.78
N HIS A 112 -10.96 6.31 4.67
CA HIS A 112 -9.60 6.56 5.12
C HIS A 112 -8.76 5.29 5.10
N VAL A 113 -7.54 5.39 4.59
CA VAL A 113 -6.54 4.32 4.60
C VAL A 113 -5.21 4.88 5.06
N THR A 114 -4.54 4.17 5.96
CA THR A 114 -3.14 4.42 6.30
C THR A 114 -2.35 3.13 6.27
N ALA A 115 -1.06 3.21 5.93
CA ALA A 115 -0.16 2.07 6.01
C ALA A 115 1.25 2.49 6.38
N LEU A 116 1.93 1.65 7.15
CA LEU A 116 3.35 1.72 7.47
C LEU A 116 4.01 0.42 7.03
N ASN A 117 5.04 0.52 6.22
CA ASN A 117 5.81 -0.61 5.74
C ASN A 117 7.27 -0.45 6.16
N LEU A 118 7.80 -1.45 6.81
CA LEU A 118 9.21 -1.58 7.16
C LEU A 118 9.79 -2.76 6.39
N SER A 119 10.96 -2.61 5.81
CA SER A 119 11.66 -3.74 5.18
C SER A 119 13.17 -3.59 5.28
N ALA A 120 13.84 -4.73 5.28
CA ALA A 120 15.29 -4.82 5.12
C ALA A 120 15.57 -5.78 3.96
N THR A 121 16.28 -5.29 2.95
CA THR A 121 16.62 -6.05 1.74
C THR A 121 18.10 -6.36 1.71
N LEU A 122 18.41 -7.62 1.42
CA LEU A 122 19.77 -8.15 1.24
C LEU A 122 19.93 -8.46 -0.25
N PRO A 123 20.59 -7.58 -1.02
CA PRO A 123 20.87 -7.87 -2.42
C PRO A 123 21.96 -8.93 -2.52
N ASN A 124 21.92 -9.72 -3.59
CA ASN A 124 22.96 -10.69 -3.93
C ASN A 124 23.30 -11.72 -2.82
N ILE A 125 22.31 -12.10 -2.01
CA ILE A 125 22.53 -13.04 -0.89
C ILE A 125 22.80 -14.49 -1.36
N LEU A 126 22.37 -14.83 -2.57
CA LEU A 126 22.58 -16.16 -3.16
C LEU A 126 23.62 -16.05 -4.27
N GLU A 127 24.74 -16.74 -4.10
CA GLU A 127 25.80 -16.82 -5.13
C GLU A 127 25.24 -17.33 -6.48
N GLY A 128 25.57 -16.64 -7.57
CA GLY A 128 25.09 -16.96 -8.91
C GLY A 128 23.70 -16.43 -9.27
N LEU A 129 23.03 -15.71 -8.38
CA LEU A 129 21.73 -15.06 -8.61
C LEU A 129 21.81 -13.55 -8.32
N ASP A 130 22.64 -12.84 -9.06
CA ASP A 130 22.91 -11.41 -8.88
C ASP A 130 21.68 -10.51 -9.09
N ASN A 131 20.65 -11.04 -9.71
CA ASN A 131 19.38 -10.35 -9.96
C ASN A 131 18.28 -10.67 -8.93
N LEU A 132 18.59 -11.45 -7.88
CA LEU A 132 17.65 -11.81 -6.83
C LEU A 132 17.97 -11.03 -5.54
N ASP A 133 17.00 -10.29 -5.04
CA ASP A 133 17.04 -9.63 -3.74
C ASP A 133 16.10 -10.37 -2.77
N VAL A 134 16.61 -10.70 -1.60
CA VAL A 134 15.82 -11.32 -0.53
C VAL A 134 15.61 -10.28 0.57
N GLY A 135 14.40 -10.15 1.08
CA GLY A 135 14.10 -9.19 2.13
C GLY A 135 13.12 -9.73 3.16
N ILE A 136 13.22 -9.19 4.35
CA ILE A 136 12.21 -9.34 5.40
C ILE A 136 11.37 -8.08 5.48
N PHE A 137 10.14 -8.22 5.94
CA PHE A 137 9.25 -7.08 6.05
C PHE A 137 8.31 -7.18 7.24
N PHE A 138 7.82 -6.02 7.64
CA PHE A 138 6.69 -5.83 8.52
C PHE A 138 5.77 -4.77 7.89
N ASP A 139 4.50 -5.12 7.72
CA ASP A 139 3.47 -4.23 7.21
C ASP A 139 2.41 -4.01 8.29
N ALA A 140 1.99 -2.76 8.45
CA ALA A 140 0.85 -2.40 9.27
C ALA A 140 -0.05 -1.46 8.48
N ALA A 141 -1.35 -1.70 8.48
CA ALA A 141 -2.30 -0.87 7.76
C ALA A 141 -3.65 -0.78 8.49
N ASN A 142 -4.38 0.25 8.17
CA ASN A 142 -5.72 0.47 8.66
C ASN A 142 -6.62 1.03 7.57
N ILE A 143 -7.91 0.68 7.63
CA ILE A 143 -8.97 1.19 6.76
C ILE A 143 -10.24 1.38 7.62
N TRP A 144 -10.85 2.56 7.50
CA TRP A 144 -12.02 2.93 8.31
C TRP A 144 -12.81 4.06 7.66
N GLY A 145 -13.92 4.41 8.31
CA GLY A 145 -14.81 5.50 7.91
C GLY A 145 -15.80 5.05 6.84
N VAL A 146 -17.05 4.82 7.26
CA VAL A 146 -18.19 4.58 6.37
C VAL A 146 -19.25 5.59 6.75
N ASP A 147 -19.67 6.41 5.78
CA ASP A 147 -20.56 7.56 6.02
C ASP A 147 -22.02 7.27 5.72
N TYR A 148 -22.35 6.32 4.83
CA TYR A 148 -23.72 6.06 4.38
C TYR A 148 -24.57 5.21 5.34
N ASN A 149 -23.96 4.49 6.28
CA ASN A 149 -24.68 3.62 7.21
C ASN A 149 -23.92 3.52 8.55
N SER A 150 -24.45 4.20 9.55
CA SER A 150 -23.86 4.25 10.89
C SER A 150 -23.93 2.92 11.69
N SER A 151 -24.64 1.91 11.19
CA SER A 151 -24.70 0.57 11.81
C SER A 151 -23.51 -0.32 11.43
N ILE A 152 -22.71 0.07 10.45
CA ILE A 152 -21.51 -0.68 10.03
C ILE A 152 -20.40 -0.48 11.07
N ASP A 153 -19.76 -1.59 11.49
CA ASP A 153 -18.55 -1.51 12.32
C ASP A 153 -17.35 -1.08 11.45
N ASP A 154 -17.18 0.21 11.36
CA ASP A 154 -16.12 0.88 10.62
C ASP A 154 -14.98 1.40 11.50
N LYS A 155 -14.94 0.94 12.76
CA LYS A 155 -13.92 1.38 13.74
C LYS A 155 -12.52 1.09 13.22
N SER A 156 -11.63 2.03 13.52
CA SER A 156 -10.20 1.90 13.26
C SER A 156 -9.63 0.63 13.90
N LYS A 157 -9.16 -0.31 13.06
CA LYS A 157 -8.51 -1.57 13.49
C LYS A 157 -7.22 -1.75 12.71
N ILE A 158 -6.10 -1.78 13.43
CA ILE A 158 -4.79 -2.00 12.81
C ILE A 158 -4.65 -3.48 12.44
N ARG A 159 -4.32 -3.75 11.19
CA ARG A 159 -3.91 -5.05 10.66
C ARG A 159 -2.41 -5.04 10.50
N SER A 160 -1.75 -6.12 10.81
CA SER A 160 -0.32 -6.24 10.60
C SER A 160 0.09 -7.62 10.14
N SER A 161 1.20 -7.67 9.43
CA SER A 161 1.82 -8.90 8.93
C SER A 161 3.33 -8.77 8.89
N THR A 162 3.98 -9.92 8.85
CA THR A 162 5.42 -10.03 8.64
C THR A 162 5.72 -11.18 7.69
N GLY A 163 6.89 -11.16 7.08
CA GLY A 163 7.27 -12.23 6.17
C GLY A 163 8.56 -11.99 5.43
N VAL A 164 8.76 -12.81 4.39
CA VAL A 164 9.92 -12.76 3.50
C VAL A 164 9.46 -12.43 2.10
N ALA A 165 10.21 -11.60 1.40
CA ALA A 165 9.99 -11.24 0.02
C ALA A 165 11.22 -11.56 -0.83
N PHE A 166 10.97 -12.02 -2.05
CA PHE A 166 11.96 -12.32 -3.07
C PHE A 166 11.66 -11.44 -4.28
N ASN A 167 12.59 -10.60 -4.67
CA ASN A 167 12.45 -9.73 -5.82
C ASN A 167 13.48 -10.13 -6.87
N LEU A 168 13.02 -10.63 -7.99
CA LEU A 168 13.83 -11.10 -9.10
C LEU A 168 13.71 -10.12 -10.26
N LEU A 169 14.81 -9.52 -10.67
CA LEU A 169 14.85 -8.69 -11.86
C LEU A 169 15.03 -9.57 -13.11
N THR A 170 14.02 -9.58 -13.99
CA THR A 170 14.04 -10.37 -15.23
C THR A 170 13.96 -9.46 -16.46
N PRO A 171 14.34 -9.97 -17.67
CA PRO A 171 14.21 -9.19 -18.91
C PRO A 171 12.77 -8.75 -19.25
N ILE A 172 11.76 -9.45 -18.73
CA ILE A 172 10.34 -9.12 -18.92
C ILE A 172 9.79 -8.21 -17.82
N GLY A 173 10.64 -7.81 -16.87
CA GLY A 173 10.30 -6.95 -15.74
C GLY A 173 10.52 -7.63 -14.39
N PRO A 174 10.35 -6.88 -13.29
CA PRO A 174 10.55 -7.40 -11.95
C PRO A 174 9.44 -8.37 -11.56
N LEU A 175 9.85 -9.50 -11.00
CA LEU A 175 8.99 -10.49 -10.37
C LEU A 175 9.13 -10.38 -8.85
N SER A 176 8.03 -10.38 -8.14
CA SER A 176 8.05 -10.34 -6.67
C SER A 176 7.21 -11.49 -6.11
N PHE A 177 7.81 -12.24 -5.19
CA PHE A 177 7.17 -13.29 -4.42
C PHE A 177 7.20 -12.90 -2.95
N SER A 178 6.12 -13.09 -2.23
CA SER A 178 6.11 -12.86 -0.79
C SER A 178 5.40 -13.98 -0.07
N PHE A 179 6.00 -14.42 1.05
CA PHE A 179 5.40 -15.31 2.01
C PHE A 179 5.16 -14.51 3.28
N ALA A 180 3.91 -14.40 3.70
CA ALA A 180 3.51 -13.54 4.78
C ALA A 180 2.64 -14.27 5.80
N ASN A 181 2.75 -13.87 7.05
CA ASN A 181 1.88 -14.28 8.13
C ASN A 181 1.21 -13.06 8.76
N ALA A 182 -0.11 -13.08 8.87
CA ALA A 182 -0.88 -12.04 9.55
C ALA A 182 -0.65 -12.14 11.05
N LEU A 183 -0.27 -11.01 11.69
CA LEU A 183 -0.04 -10.91 13.13
C LEU A 183 -1.30 -10.39 13.84
N THR A 184 -1.89 -9.31 13.31
CA THR A 184 -3.14 -8.75 13.82
C THR A 184 -4.14 -8.61 12.68
N LYS A 185 -5.39 -9.01 12.93
CA LYS A 185 -6.49 -8.94 11.96
C LYS A 185 -7.84 -8.81 12.66
N ALA A 186 -8.85 -8.31 11.98
CA ALA A 186 -10.24 -8.46 12.41
C ALA A 186 -10.73 -9.89 12.08
N SER A 187 -11.78 -10.34 12.75
CA SER A 187 -12.36 -11.67 12.53
C SER A 187 -12.89 -11.86 11.11
N SER A 188 -13.32 -10.79 10.49
CA SER A 188 -13.85 -10.75 9.12
C SER A 188 -12.78 -10.69 8.04
N ASP A 189 -11.54 -10.27 8.37
CA ASP A 189 -10.48 -10.10 7.37
C ASP A 189 -10.03 -11.45 6.79
N LYS A 190 -9.82 -11.51 5.47
CA LYS A 190 -9.28 -12.68 4.79
C LYS A 190 -7.78 -12.55 4.61
N THR A 191 -7.07 -13.65 4.90
CA THR A 191 -5.60 -13.69 4.83
C THR A 191 -5.14 -14.64 3.72
N GLU A 192 -3.99 -14.33 3.13
CA GLU A 192 -3.28 -15.19 2.19
C GLU A 192 -1.81 -15.32 2.60
N THR A 193 -1.24 -16.52 2.51
CA THR A 193 0.16 -16.75 2.89
C THR A 193 1.14 -16.42 1.78
N PHE A 194 0.75 -16.61 0.52
CA PHE A 194 1.60 -16.45 -0.64
C PHE A 194 1.02 -15.44 -1.60
N ARG A 195 1.87 -14.55 -2.12
CA ARG A 195 1.50 -13.61 -3.18
C ARG A 195 2.60 -13.54 -4.23
N PHE A 196 2.19 -13.57 -5.48
CA PHE A 196 3.00 -13.31 -6.65
C PHE A 196 2.59 -11.98 -7.30
N ARG A 197 3.57 -11.22 -7.77
CA ARG A 197 3.34 -10.01 -8.57
C ARG A 197 4.33 -9.94 -9.72
N LEU A 198 3.82 -9.52 -10.87
CA LEU A 198 4.60 -9.16 -12.05
C LEU A 198 4.39 -7.66 -12.30
N GLY A 199 5.45 -6.87 -12.44
CA GLY A 199 5.35 -5.46 -12.82
C GLY A 199 6.25 -4.51 -12.02
N THR A 200 6.22 -3.25 -12.41
CA THR A 200 7.17 -2.18 -12.07
C THR A 200 6.88 -1.41 -10.77
N GLN A 201 6.07 -1.90 -9.87
CA GLN A 201 5.83 -1.21 -8.59
C GLN A 201 6.78 -1.74 -7.51
N PHE A 202 7.87 -1.06 -7.35
CA PHE A 202 8.80 -1.17 -6.21
C PHE A 202 8.64 0.04 -5.29
#